data_d1fde067e9c9e265caa469a9e08d15ba
#
_entry.id   d1fde067e9c9e265caa469a9e08d15ba
#
_cell.length_a   1.000
_cell.length_b   1.000
_cell.length_c   1.000
_cell.angle_alpha   90.00
_cell.angle_beta   90.00
_cell.angle_gamma   90.00
#
_symmetry.space_group_name_H-M   'P 1'
#
loop_
_entity.id
_entity.type
_entity.pdbx_description
1 polymer ?
#
loop_
_entity_poly.entity_id
_entity_poly.type
_entity_poly.pdbx_seq_one_letter_code
_entity_poly.pdbx_strand_id
1 'polypeptide(L)'
;MATETPEATVREFYIWYIGKQDTRDAHYFQLTDNAIYRYVSKNTVDTLRDDYKHHRLPEDADYFTRVQDLDPHVWLETMLVHPAIMLDGVAVIPVTFSVKPQDRQNLVVFVARENRHWRITKVEDTNNGYLGYHQYDPAD
;
A
#
# COMPACT_ATOMS: atom_id res chain seq x y z
N MET A 1 2.77 24.76 -13.71
CA MET A 1 3.47 23.54 -13.35
C MET A 1 2.78 22.86 -12.19
N ALA A 2 2.43 21.61 -12.36
CA ALA A 2 1.74 20.88 -11.30
C ALA A 2 2.69 20.67 -10.11
N THR A 3 2.20 21.00 -8.92
CA THR A 3 2.95 20.74 -7.69
C THR A 3 2.72 19.29 -7.28
N GLU A 4 3.80 18.58 -7.01
CA GLU A 4 3.70 17.22 -6.50
C GLU A 4 3.04 17.26 -5.12
N THR A 5 2.01 16.44 -4.93
CA THR A 5 1.33 16.28 -3.65
C THR A 5 1.48 14.84 -3.17
N PRO A 6 1.43 14.62 -1.85
CA PRO A 6 1.51 13.25 -1.37
C PRO A 6 0.32 12.40 -1.80
N GLU A 7 -0.86 13.01 -1.92
CA GLU A 7 -2.04 12.30 -2.43
C GLU A 7 -1.85 11.83 -3.87
N ALA A 8 -1.25 12.68 -4.72
CA ALA A 8 -0.98 12.31 -6.10
C ALA A 8 0.01 11.15 -6.19
N THR A 9 1.03 11.15 -5.36
CA THR A 9 2.00 10.05 -5.30
C THR A 9 1.30 8.74 -4.97
N VAL A 10 0.41 8.75 -3.98
CA VAL A 10 -0.32 7.55 -3.57
C VAL A 10 -1.24 7.07 -4.70
N ARG A 11 -1.98 7.99 -5.31
CA ARG A 11 -2.88 7.65 -6.42
C ARG A 11 -2.11 7.03 -7.59
N GLU A 12 -1.04 7.66 -8.01
CA GLU A 12 -0.22 7.18 -9.12
C GLU A 12 0.42 5.84 -8.81
N PHE A 13 0.84 5.64 -7.57
CA PHE A 13 1.39 4.36 -7.13
C PHE A 13 0.37 3.24 -7.31
N TYR A 14 -0.86 3.42 -6.79
CA TYR A 14 -1.85 2.35 -6.87
C TYR A 14 -2.35 2.13 -8.30
N ILE A 15 -2.41 3.19 -9.12
CA ILE A 15 -2.72 3.00 -10.54
C ILE A 15 -1.68 2.09 -11.19
N TRP A 16 -0.41 2.34 -10.92
CA TRP A 16 0.67 1.50 -11.45
C TRP A 16 0.64 0.10 -10.85
N TYR A 17 0.58 0.01 -9.53
CA TYR A 17 0.69 -1.26 -8.80
C TYR A 17 -0.46 -2.21 -9.14
N ILE A 18 -1.67 -1.71 -9.05
CA ILE A 18 -2.88 -2.50 -9.32
C ILE A 18 -2.98 -2.80 -10.82
N GLY A 19 -2.59 -1.83 -11.66
CA GLY A 19 -2.59 -2.04 -13.10
C GLY A 19 -1.69 -3.17 -13.57
N LYS A 20 -0.65 -3.49 -12.80
CA LYS A 20 0.27 -4.59 -13.11
C LYS A 20 -0.25 -5.96 -12.66
N GLN A 21 -1.36 -6.01 -11.93
CA GLN A 21 -1.94 -7.28 -11.50
C GLN A 21 -2.36 -8.17 -12.68
N ASP A 22 -2.66 -7.55 -13.83
CA ASP A 22 -3.07 -8.28 -15.04
C ASP A 22 -1.88 -8.69 -15.91
N THR A 23 -0.65 -8.49 -15.43
CA THR A 23 0.53 -8.87 -16.20
C THR A 23 0.59 -10.39 -16.36
N ARG A 24 0.74 -10.83 -17.62
CA ARG A 24 0.71 -12.25 -17.94
C ARG A 24 2.01 -12.99 -17.63
N ASP A 25 3.08 -12.27 -17.34
CA ASP A 25 4.32 -12.90 -16.95
C ASP A 25 4.19 -13.44 -15.54
N ALA A 26 4.21 -14.76 -15.41
CA ALA A 26 4.07 -15.43 -14.12
C ALA A 26 5.22 -15.13 -13.15
N HIS A 27 6.35 -14.62 -13.67
CA HIS A 27 7.50 -14.28 -12.86
C HIS A 27 7.54 -12.81 -12.47
N TYR A 28 6.61 -12.01 -13.00
CA TYR A 28 6.57 -10.59 -12.69
C TYR A 28 6.10 -10.35 -11.26
N PHE A 29 6.81 -9.51 -10.53
CA PHE A 29 6.40 -9.07 -9.21
C PHE A 29 6.78 -7.59 -9.06
N GLN A 30 5.80 -6.75 -8.76
CA GLN A 30 5.99 -5.30 -8.72
C GLN A 30 7.12 -4.90 -7.77
N LEU A 31 7.26 -5.59 -6.64
CA LEU A 31 8.32 -5.28 -5.68
C LEU A 31 9.71 -5.37 -6.29
N THR A 32 9.91 -6.23 -7.28
CA THR A 32 11.19 -6.40 -7.94
C THR A 32 11.36 -5.54 -9.18
N ASP A 33 10.34 -4.79 -9.54
CA ASP A 33 10.40 -3.83 -10.65
C ASP A 33 10.95 -2.50 -10.13
N ASN A 34 12.03 -2.01 -10.74
CA ASN A 34 12.66 -0.77 -10.29
C ASN A 34 11.79 0.46 -10.47
N ALA A 35 10.70 0.37 -11.24
CA ALA A 35 9.73 1.47 -11.34
C ALA A 35 9.10 1.80 -9.98
N ILE A 36 9.11 0.86 -9.04
CA ILE A 36 8.56 1.08 -7.70
C ILE A 36 9.26 2.22 -6.96
N TYR A 37 10.54 2.48 -7.27
CA TYR A 37 11.28 3.56 -6.63
C TYR A 37 10.76 4.95 -6.96
N ARG A 38 9.90 5.09 -7.96
CA ARG A 38 9.24 6.38 -8.25
C ARG A 38 8.24 6.76 -7.18
N TYR A 39 7.74 5.79 -6.44
CA TYR A 39 6.61 5.99 -5.52
C TYR A 39 6.95 5.63 -4.09
N VAL A 40 7.80 4.64 -3.89
CA VAL A 40 8.12 4.08 -2.58
C VAL A 40 9.56 4.40 -2.23
N SER A 41 9.80 4.74 -0.98
CA SER A 41 11.14 5.10 -0.52
C SER A 41 12.12 3.94 -0.72
N LYS A 42 13.36 4.29 -0.99
CA LYS A 42 14.41 3.30 -1.21
C LYS A 42 14.55 2.34 -0.03
N ASN A 43 14.54 2.91 1.19
CA ASN A 43 14.69 2.08 2.40
C ASN A 43 13.54 1.08 2.54
N THR A 44 12.32 1.52 2.25
CA THR A 44 11.15 0.64 2.32
C THR A 44 11.23 -0.48 1.28
N VAL A 45 11.55 -0.14 0.04
CA VAL A 45 11.68 -1.14 -1.02
C VAL A 45 12.77 -2.15 -0.69
N ASP A 46 13.93 -1.66 -0.29
CA ASP A 46 15.08 -2.52 0.00
C ASP A 46 14.80 -3.47 1.16
N THR A 47 14.12 -2.95 2.20
CA THR A 47 13.73 -3.77 3.35
C THR A 47 12.74 -4.85 2.94
N LEU A 48 11.72 -4.48 2.15
CA LEU A 48 10.74 -5.45 1.68
C LEU A 48 11.36 -6.49 0.77
N ARG A 49 12.30 -6.10 -0.09
CA ARG A 49 13.00 -7.05 -0.96
C ARG A 49 13.84 -8.04 -0.15
N ASP A 50 14.48 -7.54 0.90
CA ASP A 50 15.24 -8.41 1.80
C ASP A 50 14.31 -9.38 2.53
N ASP A 51 13.19 -8.90 3.01
CA ASP A 51 12.19 -9.75 3.65
C ASP A 51 11.64 -10.80 2.69
N TYR A 52 11.37 -10.40 1.45
CA TYR A 52 10.90 -11.34 0.44
C TYR A 52 11.94 -12.43 0.15
N LYS A 53 13.19 -12.03 0.00
CA LYS A 53 14.29 -12.96 -0.27
C LYS A 53 14.45 -14.01 0.83
N HIS A 54 14.17 -13.62 2.07
CA HIS A 54 14.33 -14.51 3.25
C HIS A 54 13.01 -15.09 3.73
N HIS A 55 11.97 -15.03 2.91
CA HIS A 55 10.64 -15.59 3.22
C HIS A 55 10.02 -15.03 4.50
N ARG A 56 10.26 -13.74 4.79
CA ARG A 56 9.69 -13.08 5.97
C ARG A 56 8.41 -12.31 5.69
N LEU A 57 8.04 -12.14 4.40
CA LEU A 57 6.76 -11.51 4.06
C LEU A 57 5.63 -12.51 4.23
N PRO A 58 4.44 -12.07 4.67
CA PRO A 58 3.26 -12.92 4.69
C PRO A 58 2.97 -13.46 3.29
N GLU A 59 2.63 -14.73 3.19
CA GLU A 59 2.30 -15.35 1.91
C GLU A 59 0.84 -15.16 1.53
N ASP A 60 0.01 -14.82 2.51
CA ASP A 60 -1.44 -14.74 2.35
C ASP A 60 -1.96 -13.33 2.09
N ALA A 61 -1.08 -12.34 2.04
CA ALA A 61 -1.50 -10.96 1.77
C ALA A 61 -0.33 -10.16 1.21
N ASP A 62 -0.64 -9.31 0.24
CA ASP A 62 0.31 -8.37 -0.35
C ASP A 62 0.55 -7.20 0.61
N TYR A 63 1.80 -6.75 0.72
CA TYR A 63 2.15 -5.67 1.65
C TYR A 63 1.40 -4.36 1.34
N PHE A 64 1.25 -4.04 0.06
CA PHE A 64 0.70 -2.74 -0.34
C PHE A 64 -0.82 -2.73 -0.45
N THR A 65 -1.45 -3.87 -0.64
CA THR A 65 -2.91 -3.96 -0.74
C THR A 65 -3.55 -4.64 0.46
N ARG A 66 -2.78 -5.39 1.21
CA ARG A 66 -3.20 -6.13 2.41
C ARG A 66 -4.29 -7.15 2.14
N VAL A 67 -4.39 -7.59 0.89
CA VAL A 67 -5.28 -8.68 0.50
C VAL A 67 -4.49 -9.68 -0.34
N GLN A 68 -4.98 -10.91 -0.38
CA GLN A 68 -4.36 -11.95 -1.17
C GLN A 68 -4.73 -11.80 -2.65
N ASP A 69 -5.95 -11.38 -2.92
CA ASP A 69 -6.49 -11.30 -4.27
C ASP A 69 -7.42 -10.09 -4.39
N LEU A 70 -7.48 -9.51 -5.57
CA LEU A 70 -8.34 -8.35 -5.81
C LEU A 70 -8.76 -8.32 -7.27
N ASP A 71 -9.87 -7.63 -7.55
CA ASP A 71 -10.30 -7.32 -8.90
C ASP A 71 -9.73 -5.96 -9.29
N PRO A 72 -8.73 -5.92 -10.20
CA PRO A 72 -8.08 -4.66 -10.55
C PRO A 72 -9.04 -3.60 -11.10
N HIS A 73 -10.02 -3.99 -11.89
CA HIS A 73 -10.98 -3.04 -12.46
C HIS A 73 -11.83 -2.39 -11.37
N VAL A 74 -12.35 -3.19 -10.46
CA VAL A 74 -13.17 -2.67 -9.35
C VAL A 74 -12.34 -1.77 -8.46
N TRP A 75 -11.13 -2.18 -8.14
CA TRP A 75 -10.27 -1.39 -7.26
C TRP A 75 -9.91 -0.05 -7.89
N LEU A 76 -9.52 -0.03 -9.16
CA LEU A 76 -9.15 1.22 -9.83
C LEU A 76 -10.34 2.15 -10.02
N GLU A 77 -11.52 1.61 -10.32
CA GLU A 77 -12.73 2.42 -10.47
C GLU A 77 -13.21 3.03 -9.16
N THR A 78 -13.00 2.33 -8.05
CA THR A 78 -13.55 2.75 -6.76
C THR A 78 -12.52 3.39 -5.85
N MET A 79 -11.26 3.46 -6.25
CA MET A 79 -10.20 4.01 -5.43
C MET A 79 -10.51 5.44 -5.00
N LEU A 80 -10.50 5.67 -3.71
CA LEU A 80 -10.69 6.98 -3.11
C LEU A 80 -9.48 7.29 -2.24
N VAL A 81 -8.68 8.25 -2.69
CA VAL A 81 -7.55 8.76 -1.93
C VAL A 81 -8.03 9.96 -1.13
N HIS A 82 -8.08 9.81 0.19
CA HIS A 82 -8.55 10.88 1.08
C HIS A 82 -7.47 11.94 1.25
N PRO A 83 -7.85 13.15 1.69
CA PRO A 83 -6.86 14.19 1.97
C PRO A 83 -5.88 13.76 3.06
N ALA A 84 -4.63 14.19 2.90
CA ALA A 84 -3.57 13.87 3.85
C ALA A 84 -3.77 14.58 5.18
N ILE A 85 -3.42 13.87 6.26
CA ILE A 85 -3.25 14.46 7.58
C ILE A 85 -1.74 14.60 7.77
N MET A 86 -1.28 15.84 7.98
CA MET A 86 0.15 16.11 8.12
C MET A 86 0.58 16.03 9.57
N LEU A 87 1.52 15.17 9.88
CA LEU A 87 2.08 15.00 11.21
C LEU A 87 3.61 14.97 11.11
N ASP A 88 4.27 16.01 11.61
CA ASP A 88 5.74 16.11 11.62
C ASP A 88 6.38 15.85 10.26
N GLY A 89 5.81 16.41 9.20
CA GLY A 89 6.34 16.22 7.85
C GLY A 89 5.97 14.91 7.21
N VAL A 90 5.24 14.06 7.89
CA VAL A 90 4.70 12.81 7.34
C VAL A 90 3.25 13.02 6.95
N ALA A 91 2.93 12.69 5.71
CA ALA A 91 1.56 12.70 5.24
C ALA A 91 0.92 11.34 5.52
N VAL A 92 -0.15 11.32 6.28
CA VAL A 92 -0.90 10.12 6.60
C VAL A 92 -2.16 10.14 5.73
N ILE A 93 -2.27 9.20 4.80
CA ILE A 93 -3.28 9.25 3.75
C ILE A 93 -4.13 7.99 3.78
N PRO A 94 -5.41 8.12 4.20
CA PRO A 94 -6.34 7.02 4.08
C PRO A 94 -6.69 6.77 2.61
N VAL A 95 -6.79 5.50 2.23
CA VAL A 95 -7.21 5.09 0.89
C VAL A 95 -8.27 4.03 1.03
N THR A 96 -9.38 4.19 0.32
CA THR A 96 -10.50 3.24 0.36
C THR A 96 -10.70 2.64 -1.02
N PHE A 97 -10.86 1.34 -1.07
CA PHE A 97 -11.21 0.60 -2.28
C PHE A 97 -12.52 -0.13 -2.06
N SER A 98 -13.31 -0.19 -3.12
CA SER A 98 -14.62 -0.82 -3.16
C SER A 98 -15.65 -0.12 -2.28
N VAL A 99 -16.87 0.01 -2.79
CA VAL A 99 -17.93 0.72 -2.08
C VAL A 99 -18.80 -0.21 -1.25
N LYS A 100 -18.83 -1.49 -1.58
CA LYS A 100 -19.63 -2.47 -0.84
C LYS A 100 -18.96 -2.77 0.50
N PRO A 101 -19.67 -2.64 1.63
CA PRO A 101 -19.03 -2.86 2.93
C PRO A 101 -18.32 -4.20 3.07
N GLN A 102 -18.86 -5.27 2.50
CA GLN A 102 -18.26 -6.59 2.60
C GLN A 102 -16.97 -6.74 1.83
N ASP A 103 -16.75 -5.91 0.80
CA ASP A 103 -15.56 -5.95 -0.06
C ASP A 103 -14.65 -4.76 0.16
N ARG A 104 -15.02 -3.87 1.09
CA ARG A 104 -14.28 -2.62 1.30
C ARG A 104 -12.94 -2.89 1.95
N GLN A 105 -11.90 -2.32 1.37
CA GLN A 105 -10.57 -2.32 1.96
C GLN A 105 -10.14 -0.89 2.24
N ASN A 106 -9.74 -0.63 3.46
CA ASN A 106 -9.20 0.65 3.88
C ASN A 106 -7.74 0.49 4.22
N LEU A 107 -6.92 1.36 3.64
CA LEU A 107 -5.49 1.40 3.90
C LEU A 107 -5.12 2.75 4.49
N VAL A 108 -4.06 2.77 5.24
CA VAL A 108 -3.43 4.01 5.71
C VAL A 108 -2.02 4.02 5.15
N VAL A 109 -1.74 5.00 4.30
CA VAL A 109 -0.48 5.11 3.59
C VAL A 109 0.32 6.26 4.17
N PHE A 110 1.56 5.99 4.57
CA PHE A 110 2.47 6.98 5.13
C PHE A 110 3.42 7.43 4.03
N VAL A 111 3.54 8.75 3.86
CA VAL A 111 4.31 9.36 2.78
C VAL A 111 5.21 10.43 3.38
N ALA A 112 6.47 10.42 3.03
CA ALA A 112 7.43 11.42 3.50
C ALA A 112 8.28 11.91 2.33
N ARG A 113 8.98 13.04 2.53
CA ARG A 113 9.87 13.53 1.49
C ARG A 113 11.20 12.81 1.53
N GLU A 114 11.66 12.41 0.34
CA GLU A 114 12.98 11.84 0.10
C GLU A 114 13.55 12.58 -1.11
N ASN A 115 14.63 13.30 -0.93
CA ASN A 115 15.24 14.09 -2.00
C ASN A 115 14.25 15.00 -2.72
N ARG A 116 13.40 15.72 -1.96
CA ARG A 116 12.38 16.65 -2.44
C ARG A 116 11.17 16.01 -3.09
N HIS A 117 11.10 14.69 -3.11
CA HIS A 117 9.96 13.96 -3.67
C HIS A 117 9.18 13.27 -2.57
N TRP A 118 7.87 13.22 -2.73
CA TRP A 118 7.03 12.42 -1.85
C TRP A 118 7.22 10.95 -2.19
N ARG A 119 7.46 10.15 -1.13
CA ARG A 119 7.64 8.70 -1.29
C ARG A 119 6.86 7.98 -0.20
N ILE A 120 6.23 6.88 -0.58
CA ILE A 120 5.52 6.02 0.37
C ILE A 120 6.57 5.33 1.23
N THR A 121 6.38 5.39 2.54
CA THR A 121 7.30 4.76 3.49
C THR A 121 6.69 3.56 4.19
N LYS A 122 5.35 3.49 4.25
CA LYS A 122 4.69 2.43 5.00
C LYS A 122 3.23 2.33 4.55
N VAL A 123 2.69 1.13 4.56
CA VAL A 123 1.27 0.88 4.31
C VAL A 123 0.72 0.00 5.44
N GLU A 124 -0.37 0.44 6.02
CA GLU A 124 -1.09 -0.31 7.05
C GLU A 124 -2.54 -0.49 6.61
N ASP A 125 -3.22 -1.48 7.16
CA ASP A 125 -4.66 -1.61 6.97
C ASP A 125 -5.39 -1.26 8.27
N THR A 126 -6.70 -1.32 8.23
CA THR A 126 -7.54 -1.06 9.39
C THR A 126 -8.08 -2.33 10.02
N ASN A 127 -7.54 -3.47 9.64
CA ASN A 127 -7.97 -4.75 10.16
C ASN A 127 -7.56 -4.89 11.63
N ASN A 128 -8.56 -4.94 12.50
CA ASN A 128 -8.32 -5.04 13.94
C ASN A 128 -7.87 -6.42 14.38
N GLY A 129 -7.97 -7.40 13.51
CA GLY A 129 -7.57 -8.76 13.85
C GLY A 129 -6.10 -8.86 14.24
N TYR A 130 -5.24 -8.05 13.61
CA TYR A 130 -3.81 -8.08 13.94
C TYR A 130 -3.53 -7.58 15.35
N LEU A 131 -4.40 -6.73 15.89
CA LEU A 131 -4.24 -6.26 17.26
C LEU A 131 -4.42 -7.40 18.26
N GLY A 132 -5.14 -8.42 17.85
CA GLY A 132 -5.21 -9.63 18.62
C GLY A 132 -5.85 -9.48 19.98
N TYR A 133 -6.68 -8.48 20.18
CA TYR A 133 -7.32 -8.31 21.49
C TYR A 133 -8.07 -9.55 21.90
N HIS A 134 -8.74 -10.20 20.96
CA HIS A 134 -9.40 -11.45 21.23
C HIS A 134 -8.39 -12.56 21.55
N GLN A 135 -7.14 -12.40 21.13
CA GLN A 135 -6.06 -13.34 21.49
C GLN A 135 -5.57 -13.11 22.91
N TYR A 136 -5.86 -11.95 23.46
CA TYR A 136 -5.51 -11.62 24.84
C TYR A 136 -6.70 -11.73 25.79
N ASP A 137 -7.83 -12.17 25.29
CA ASP A 137 -9.02 -12.36 26.11
C ASP A 137 -8.70 -13.42 27.16
N PRO A 138 -8.80 -13.08 28.45
CA PRO A 138 -8.50 -14.04 29.50
C PRO A 138 -9.43 -15.23 29.50
N ALA A 139 -10.54 -15.16 28.78
CA ALA A 139 -11.48 -16.27 28.66
C ALA A 139 -10.99 -17.32 27.64
N ASP A 140 -10.03 -16.97 26.85
CA ASP A 140 -9.46 -17.89 25.85
C ASP A 140 -8.51 -18.91 26.48
#